data_efbbb5f059959f7e7ead8ad438dc76ee
#
_entry.id   efbbb5f059959f7e7ead8ad438dc76ee
#
_cell.length_a   1.000
_cell.length_b   1.000
_cell.length_c   1.000
_cell.angle_alpha   90.00
_cell.angle_beta   90.00
_cell.angle_gamma   90.00
#
_symmetry.space_group_name_H-M   'P 1'
#
loop_
_entity.id
_entity.type
_entity.pdbx_description
1 polymer ?
#
loop_
_entity_poly.entity_id
_entity_poly.type
_entity_poly.pdbx_seq_one_letter_code
_entity_poly.pdbx_strand_id
1 'polypeptide(L)'
;MKLVGITRPTFFKGEADAITLLLEGGLDLLHIRKPGSLSENIASLLSDIPPHLYSQIVIHDHFDLIESFPLKGIHLNKRNPVCPSIHTGSVSRSCHSIEELDHIEDIDYCFLSPIFDSISKKGYSSAFSKEELADASRKGIINSKVYALGGITPEHIPLLQEFGFGGVAVLGYLWEDITLHTLQ
;
A
#
# COMPACT_ATOMS: atom_id res chain seq x y z
N MET A 1 -12.36 7.20 -4.17
CA MET A 1 -11.10 6.47 -4.41
C MET A 1 -10.32 6.44 -3.11
N LYS A 2 -9.79 5.30 -2.70
CA LYS A 2 -9.02 5.15 -1.45
C LYS A 2 -7.59 5.68 -1.60
N LEU A 3 -7.06 6.30 -0.55
CA LEU A 3 -5.68 6.73 -0.45
C LEU A 3 -4.92 5.83 0.52
N VAL A 4 -3.89 5.15 0.03
CA VAL A 4 -3.07 4.20 0.79
C VAL A 4 -1.63 4.71 0.90
N GLY A 5 -1.12 4.81 2.11
CA GLY A 5 0.30 5.07 2.36
C GLY A 5 1.10 3.78 2.48
N ILE A 6 2.36 3.80 2.02
CA ILE A 6 3.31 2.71 2.26
C ILE A 6 4.50 3.30 3.01
N THR A 7 4.96 2.64 4.09
CA THR A 7 6.12 3.11 4.86
C THR A 7 7.41 3.03 4.04
N ARG A 8 8.40 3.86 4.41
CA ARG A 8 9.78 3.69 3.93
C ARG A 8 10.30 2.30 4.33
N PRO A 9 11.23 1.71 3.57
CA PRO A 9 11.82 0.41 3.91
C PRO A 9 12.63 0.42 5.20
N THR A 10 13.15 1.58 5.62
CA THR A 10 13.93 1.79 6.85
C THR A 10 13.11 2.53 7.89
N PHE A 11 13.37 2.24 9.17
CA PHE A 11 12.80 3.00 10.28
C PHE A 11 13.47 4.38 10.39
N PHE A 12 12.74 5.35 10.95
CA PHE A 12 13.28 6.67 11.26
C PHE A 12 12.68 7.20 12.57
N LYS A 13 13.36 8.16 13.19
CA LYS A 13 12.91 8.76 14.46
C LYS A 13 11.59 9.52 14.26
N GLY A 14 10.59 9.25 15.10
CA GLY A 14 9.27 9.87 15.00
C GLY A 14 8.35 9.24 13.94
N GLU A 15 8.68 8.03 13.43
CA GLU A 15 7.86 7.36 12.41
C GLU A 15 6.44 7.05 12.91
N ALA A 16 6.29 6.62 14.18
CA ALA A 16 4.97 6.36 14.76
C ALA A 16 4.10 7.63 14.85
N ASP A 17 4.70 8.77 15.22
CA ASP A 17 4.00 10.05 15.25
C ASP A 17 3.57 10.48 13.84
N ALA A 18 4.46 10.33 12.86
CA ALA A 18 4.15 10.64 11.46
C ALA A 18 3.03 9.75 10.91
N ILE A 19 3.04 8.45 11.21
CA ILE A 19 1.97 7.51 10.86
C ILE A 19 0.64 7.94 11.50
N THR A 20 0.66 8.28 12.77
CA THR A 20 -0.52 8.76 13.52
C THR A 20 -1.11 9.99 12.84
N LEU A 21 -0.30 11.00 12.55
CA LEU A 21 -0.74 12.22 11.88
C LEU A 21 -1.33 11.96 10.49
N LEU A 22 -0.75 11.05 9.71
CA LEU A 22 -1.27 10.67 8.39
C LEU A 22 -2.65 10.02 8.49
N LEU A 23 -2.82 9.06 9.39
CA LEU A 23 -4.07 8.33 9.55
C LEU A 23 -5.17 9.24 10.11
N GLU A 24 -4.88 10.06 11.11
CA GLU A 24 -5.81 11.06 11.65
C GLU A 24 -6.11 12.17 10.63
N GLY A 25 -5.15 12.47 9.75
CA GLY A 25 -5.28 13.44 8.65
C GLY A 25 -6.11 12.96 7.46
N GLY A 26 -6.63 11.72 7.50
CA GLY A 26 -7.54 11.20 6.47
C GLY A 26 -6.93 10.20 5.49
N LEU A 27 -5.73 9.69 5.76
CA LEU A 27 -5.21 8.53 5.02
C LEU A 27 -6.12 7.32 5.31
N ASP A 28 -6.64 6.67 4.29
CA ASP A 28 -7.57 5.54 4.46
C ASP A 28 -6.90 4.30 5.05
N LEU A 29 -5.71 3.96 4.55
CA LEU A 29 -4.92 2.80 4.98
C LEU A 29 -3.43 3.13 5.00
N LEU A 30 -2.71 2.51 5.92
CA LEU A 30 -1.25 2.51 5.91
C LEU A 30 -0.71 1.08 5.83
N HIS A 31 0.19 0.83 4.89
CA HIS A 31 0.91 -0.42 4.75
C HIS A 31 2.29 -0.32 5.39
N ILE A 32 2.53 -1.08 6.46
CA ILE A 32 3.86 -1.20 7.06
C ILE A 32 4.66 -2.22 6.24
N ARG A 33 5.65 -1.70 5.52
CA ARG A 33 6.56 -2.48 4.68
C ARG A 33 8.00 -2.22 5.09
N LYS A 34 8.59 -3.17 5.85
CA LYS A 34 9.94 -3.10 6.41
C LYS A 34 10.73 -4.38 6.02
N PRO A 35 11.10 -4.53 4.74
CA PRO A 35 11.72 -5.77 4.26
C PRO A 35 13.03 -6.06 5.01
N GLY A 36 13.13 -7.30 5.52
CA GLY A 36 14.32 -7.77 6.25
C GLY A 36 14.45 -7.26 7.69
N SER A 37 13.44 -6.55 8.23
CA SER A 37 13.41 -6.19 9.65
C SER A 37 13.05 -7.38 10.53
N LEU A 38 13.42 -7.31 11.80
CA LEU A 38 12.98 -8.26 12.82
C LEU A 38 11.53 -7.97 13.24
N SER A 39 10.81 -9.00 13.69
CA SER A 39 9.43 -8.89 14.20
C SER A 39 9.33 -7.91 15.35
N GLU A 40 10.29 -7.93 16.28
CA GLU A 40 10.34 -7.06 17.45
C GLU A 40 10.38 -5.57 17.06
N ASN A 41 11.04 -5.22 15.96
CA ASN A 41 11.12 -3.82 15.50
C ASN A 41 9.78 -3.33 14.95
N ILE A 42 9.02 -4.21 14.26
CA ILE A 42 7.68 -3.88 13.79
C ILE A 42 6.71 -3.82 14.97
N ALA A 43 6.82 -4.76 15.92
CA ALA A 43 6.02 -4.75 17.15
C ALA A 43 6.25 -3.48 17.96
N SER A 44 7.52 -3.03 18.10
CA SER A 44 7.82 -1.76 18.75
C SER A 44 7.18 -0.56 18.06
N LEU A 45 7.30 -0.47 16.71
CA LEU A 45 6.65 0.59 15.94
C LEU A 45 5.13 0.57 16.13
N LEU A 46 4.49 -0.60 16.09
CA LEU A 46 3.06 -0.74 16.32
C LEU A 46 2.65 -0.32 17.73
N SER A 47 3.44 -0.67 18.75
CA SER A 47 3.16 -0.30 20.15
C SER A 47 3.20 1.21 20.39
N ASP A 48 3.95 1.96 19.59
CA ASP A 48 4.04 3.41 19.65
C ASP A 48 2.88 4.12 18.91
N ILE A 49 2.07 3.37 18.14
CA ILE A 49 0.90 3.90 17.41
C ILE A 49 -0.37 3.73 18.27
N PRO A 50 -1.26 4.74 18.35
CA PRO A 50 -2.52 4.62 19.08
C PRO A 50 -3.39 3.43 18.60
N PRO A 51 -3.88 2.56 19.53
CA PRO A 51 -4.59 1.32 19.14
C PRO A 51 -5.86 1.53 18.31
N HIS A 52 -6.52 2.68 18.41
CA HIS A 52 -7.71 2.98 17.62
C HIS A 52 -7.43 3.09 16.10
N LEU A 53 -6.16 3.24 15.71
CA LEU A 53 -5.72 3.33 14.32
C LEU A 53 -5.35 1.95 13.71
N TYR A 54 -5.25 0.89 14.51
CA TYR A 54 -4.85 -0.44 14.02
C TYR A 54 -5.77 -0.98 12.92
N SER A 55 -7.05 -0.64 12.95
CA SER A 55 -8.02 -1.01 11.91
C SER A 55 -7.75 -0.36 10.53
N GLN A 56 -6.77 0.52 10.44
CA GLN A 56 -6.32 1.16 9.19
C GLN A 56 -4.90 0.70 8.79
N ILE A 57 -4.28 -0.23 9.56
CA ILE A 57 -2.89 -0.67 9.33
C ILE A 57 -2.88 -2.07 8.72
N VAL A 58 -2.07 -2.25 7.68
CA VAL A 58 -1.81 -3.52 6.98
C VAL A 58 -0.31 -3.82 7.03
N ILE A 59 0.07 -5.09 7.31
CA ILE A 59 1.48 -5.49 7.37
C ILE A 59 1.87 -6.37 6.19
N HIS A 60 3.13 -6.24 5.72
CA HIS A 60 3.69 -6.97 4.59
C HIS A 60 4.54 -8.18 4.98
N ASP A 61 5.01 -8.22 6.21
CA ASP A 61 5.89 -9.25 6.77
C ASP A 61 5.47 -9.53 8.22
N HIS A 62 5.90 -10.65 8.81
CA HIS A 62 5.61 -11.03 10.20
C HIS A 62 4.10 -11.08 10.51
N PHE A 63 3.37 -11.87 9.73
CA PHE A 63 1.91 -12.00 9.85
C PHE A 63 1.41 -12.54 11.19
N ASP A 64 2.29 -13.17 11.98
CA ASP A 64 2.05 -13.57 13.37
C ASP A 64 1.72 -12.40 14.31
N LEU A 65 2.17 -11.18 13.98
CA LEU A 65 1.85 -9.98 14.76
C LEU A 65 0.35 -9.65 14.82
N ILE A 66 -0.47 -10.15 13.87
CA ILE A 66 -1.92 -9.97 13.91
C ILE A 66 -2.59 -10.62 15.14
N GLU A 67 -1.94 -11.60 15.77
CA GLU A 67 -2.42 -12.21 17.01
C GLU A 67 -2.31 -11.25 18.21
N SER A 68 -1.35 -10.35 18.19
CA SER A 68 -1.08 -9.38 19.25
C SER A 68 -1.66 -7.99 18.97
N PHE A 69 -1.81 -7.63 17.70
CA PHE A 69 -2.30 -6.34 17.26
C PHE A 69 -3.52 -6.53 16.35
N PRO A 70 -4.71 -5.99 16.68
CA PRO A 70 -5.91 -6.12 15.86
C PRO A 70 -5.84 -5.24 14.60
N LEU A 71 -4.88 -5.54 13.72
CA LEU A 71 -4.63 -4.80 12.49
C LEU A 71 -5.75 -5.02 11.46
N LYS A 72 -5.84 -4.12 10.48
CA LYS A 72 -6.76 -4.23 9.34
C LYS A 72 -6.55 -5.53 8.57
N GLY A 73 -5.29 -5.92 8.34
CA GLY A 73 -5.00 -7.12 7.56
C GLY A 73 -3.54 -7.27 7.16
N ILE A 74 -3.36 -8.10 6.15
CA ILE A 74 -2.05 -8.49 5.61
C ILE A 74 -1.94 -8.20 4.12
N HIS A 75 -0.70 -8.03 3.66
CA HIS A 75 -0.39 -7.86 2.24
C HIS A 75 0.53 -8.96 1.74
N LEU A 76 0.00 -9.83 0.89
CA LEU A 76 0.75 -10.93 0.27
C LEU A 76 1.74 -10.39 -0.76
N ASN A 77 2.92 -10.95 -0.76
CA ASN A 77 4.00 -10.55 -1.65
C ASN A 77 4.91 -11.76 -1.95
N LYS A 78 5.94 -11.58 -2.82
CA LYS A 78 6.84 -12.69 -3.21
C LYS A 78 7.55 -13.37 -2.04
N ARG A 79 7.78 -12.67 -0.92
CA ARG A 79 8.41 -13.24 0.29
C ARG A 79 7.38 -14.00 1.14
N ASN A 80 6.15 -13.51 1.16
CA ASN A 80 5.04 -14.05 1.97
C ASN A 80 3.81 -14.26 1.05
N PRO A 81 3.82 -15.32 0.20
CA PRO A 81 2.78 -15.52 -0.81
C PRO A 81 1.51 -16.19 -0.29
N VAL A 82 1.55 -16.74 0.93
CA VAL A 82 0.46 -17.56 1.49
C VAL A 82 -0.20 -16.83 2.64
N CYS A 83 -1.54 -16.75 2.58
CA CYS A 83 -2.35 -16.26 3.69
C CYS A 83 -2.36 -17.30 4.83
N PRO A 84 -2.06 -16.92 6.09
CA PRO A 84 -2.21 -17.83 7.22
C PRO A 84 -3.66 -18.28 7.37
N SER A 85 -3.87 -19.58 7.67
CA SER A 85 -5.22 -20.19 7.77
C SER A 85 -6.08 -19.59 8.89
N ILE A 86 -5.45 -19.00 9.90
CA ILE A 86 -6.14 -18.36 11.04
C ILE A 86 -6.49 -16.88 10.78
N HIS A 87 -6.04 -16.32 9.65
CA HIS A 87 -6.27 -14.89 9.35
C HIS A 87 -7.74 -14.64 8.98
N THR A 88 -8.35 -13.67 9.65
CA THR A 88 -9.76 -13.26 9.43
C THR A 88 -9.91 -11.81 8.98
N GLY A 89 -8.80 -11.08 8.89
CA GLY A 89 -8.77 -9.69 8.45
C GLY A 89 -8.70 -9.53 6.93
N SER A 90 -8.50 -8.30 6.48
CA SER A 90 -8.36 -8.01 5.06
C SER A 90 -7.09 -8.63 4.47
N VAL A 91 -7.21 -9.15 3.26
CA VAL A 91 -6.10 -9.69 2.48
C VAL A 91 -5.93 -8.87 1.21
N SER A 92 -4.70 -8.41 0.97
CA SER A 92 -4.32 -7.74 -0.27
C SER A 92 -3.06 -8.36 -0.87
N ARG A 93 -2.77 -8.07 -2.14
CA ARG A 93 -1.53 -8.52 -2.78
C ARG A 93 -1.01 -7.53 -3.82
N SER A 94 0.26 -7.69 -4.23
CA SER A 94 0.83 -7.00 -5.39
C SER A 94 0.59 -7.81 -6.67
N CYS A 95 0.19 -7.10 -7.75
CA CYS A 95 0.09 -7.60 -9.12
C CYS A 95 1.00 -6.76 -10.03
N HIS A 96 1.63 -7.40 -10.99
CA HIS A 96 2.63 -6.78 -11.86
C HIS A 96 2.29 -6.90 -13.35
N SER A 97 1.16 -7.54 -13.68
CA SER A 97 0.59 -7.60 -15.03
C SER A 97 -0.94 -7.56 -14.96
N ILE A 98 -1.58 -7.30 -16.11
CA ILE A 98 -3.06 -7.29 -16.22
C ILE A 98 -3.61 -8.71 -16.02
N GLU A 99 -2.90 -9.74 -16.48
CA GLU A 99 -3.31 -11.14 -16.34
C GLU A 99 -3.35 -11.59 -14.87
N GLU A 100 -2.49 -11.02 -14.00
CA GLU A 100 -2.53 -11.32 -12.58
C GLU A 100 -3.81 -10.82 -11.89
N LEU A 101 -4.56 -9.90 -12.52
CA LEU A 101 -5.83 -9.40 -12.01
C LEU A 101 -6.99 -10.39 -12.22
N ASP A 102 -6.84 -11.39 -13.10
CA ASP A 102 -7.85 -12.44 -13.30
C ASP A 102 -7.98 -13.41 -12.11
N HIS A 103 -7.12 -13.27 -11.08
CA HIS A 103 -7.04 -14.15 -9.93
C HIS A 103 -7.08 -13.38 -8.60
N ILE A 104 -8.04 -12.44 -8.48
CA ILE A 104 -8.19 -11.59 -7.28
C ILE A 104 -9.53 -11.78 -6.56
N GLU A 105 -10.23 -12.90 -6.82
CA GLU A 105 -11.54 -13.18 -6.22
C GLU A 105 -11.45 -13.28 -4.69
N ASP A 106 -10.41 -13.97 -4.20
CA ASP A 106 -10.21 -14.29 -2.79
C ASP A 106 -9.49 -13.21 -1.99
N ILE A 107 -9.29 -12.00 -2.57
CA ILE A 107 -8.66 -10.87 -1.90
C ILE A 107 -9.55 -9.64 -1.91
N ASP A 108 -9.35 -8.75 -0.93
CA ASP A 108 -10.14 -7.54 -0.81
C ASP A 108 -9.72 -6.49 -1.84
N TYR A 109 -8.41 -6.36 -2.10
CA TYR A 109 -7.86 -5.46 -3.12
C TYR A 109 -6.43 -5.89 -3.51
N CYS A 110 -5.96 -5.37 -4.64
CA CYS A 110 -4.57 -5.55 -5.06
C CYS A 110 -3.92 -4.23 -5.47
N PHE A 111 -2.60 -4.19 -5.43
CA PHE A 111 -1.82 -3.13 -6.04
C PHE A 111 -1.37 -3.57 -7.44
N LEU A 112 -1.75 -2.84 -8.48
CA LEU A 112 -1.18 -2.98 -9.82
C LEU A 112 -0.01 -2.00 -9.96
N SER A 113 1.19 -2.51 -10.25
CA SER A 113 2.43 -1.71 -10.24
C SER A 113 3.51 -2.24 -11.20
N PRO A 114 4.38 -1.33 -11.71
CA PRO A 114 4.33 0.14 -11.60
C PRO A 114 3.44 0.77 -12.68
N ILE A 115 2.55 1.70 -12.29
CA ILE A 115 1.64 2.38 -13.23
C ILE A 115 2.35 3.50 -13.99
N PHE A 116 3.16 4.32 -13.28
CA PHE A 116 3.96 5.40 -13.86
C PHE A 116 5.43 5.22 -13.55
N ASP A 117 6.27 5.98 -14.26
CA ASP A 117 7.70 6.02 -14.00
C ASP A 117 8.00 6.45 -12.57
N SER A 118 8.97 5.79 -11.94
CA SER A 118 9.31 6.10 -10.56
C SER A 118 9.99 7.46 -10.45
N ILE A 119 9.44 8.34 -9.60
CA ILE A 119 10.04 9.62 -9.27
C ILE A 119 11.31 9.42 -8.44
N SER A 120 11.34 8.43 -7.56
CA SER A 120 12.41 8.22 -6.58
C SER A 120 13.45 7.16 -6.96
N LYS A 121 13.21 6.34 -8.00
CA LYS A 121 14.13 5.29 -8.44
C LYS A 121 14.44 5.42 -9.92
N LYS A 122 15.64 5.89 -10.26
CA LYS A 122 16.13 5.89 -11.65
C LYS A 122 16.11 4.46 -12.22
N GLY A 123 15.45 4.28 -13.38
CA GLY A 123 15.40 2.99 -14.09
C GLY A 123 14.15 2.13 -13.83
N TYR A 124 13.19 2.60 -13.04
CA TYR A 124 11.87 1.98 -12.91
C TYR A 124 10.89 2.74 -13.83
N SER A 125 10.70 2.23 -15.03
CA SER A 125 9.68 2.71 -15.98
C SER A 125 8.33 2.08 -15.71
N SER A 126 7.26 2.74 -16.18
CA SER A 126 5.91 2.18 -16.27
C SER A 126 5.94 0.81 -16.92
N ALA A 127 5.21 -0.15 -16.35
CA ALA A 127 5.05 -1.47 -16.95
C ALA A 127 3.87 -1.52 -17.94
N PHE A 128 3.05 -0.46 -18.00
CA PHE A 128 1.81 -0.41 -18.76
C PHE A 128 1.75 0.84 -19.62
N SER A 129 1.31 0.70 -20.87
CA SER A 129 0.93 1.83 -21.70
C SER A 129 -0.46 2.36 -21.27
N LYS A 130 -0.74 3.61 -21.64
CA LYS A 130 -2.06 4.21 -21.39
C LYS A 130 -3.18 3.44 -22.12
N GLU A 131 -2.88 2.90 -23.29
CA GLU A 131 -3.79 2.11 -24.10
C GLU A 131 -4.15 0.77 -23.44
N GLU A 132 -3.18 0.08 -22.84
CA GLU A 132 -3.39 -1.17 -22.09
C GLU A 132 -4.26 -0.93 -20.87
N LEU A 133 -4.00 0.12 -20.10
CA LEU A 133 -4.82 0.49 -18.93
C LEU A 133 -6.24 0.86 -19.33
N ALA A 134 -6.43 1.62 -20.42
CA ALA A 134 -7.73 2.00 -20.93
C ALA A 134 -8.52 0.77 -21.44
N ASP A 135 -7.86 -0.19 -22.06
CA ASP A 135 -8.49 -1.44 -22.52
C ASP A 135 -8.90 -2.33 -21.34
N ALA A 136 -8.03 -2.48 -20.33
CA ALA A 136 -8.33 -3.22 -19.11
C ALA A 136 -9.49 -2.57 -18.31
N SER A 137 -9.56 -1.24 -18.30
CA SER A 137 -10.67 -0.48 -17.71
C SER A 137 -11.99 -0.78 -18.44
N ARG A 138 -12.01 -0.67 -19.78
CA ARG A 138 -13.21 -0.95 -20.59
C ARG A 138 -13.72 -2.39 -20.44
N LYS A 139 -12.83 -3.34 -20.24
CA LYS A 139 -13.14 -4.74 -19.96
C LYS A 139 -13.58 -5.02 -18.52
N GLY A 140 -13.55 -4.03 -17.64
CA GLY A 140 -13.87 -4.18 -16.22
C GLY A 140 -12.82 -4.96 -15.40
N ILE A 141 -11.64 -5.22 -15.98
CA ILE A 141 -10.52 -5.87 -15.30
C ILE A 141 -9.98 -4.93 -14.22
N ILE A 142 -9.74 -3.65 -14.58
CA ILE A 142 -9.53 -2.59 -13.59
C ILE A 142 -10.88 -2.22 -12.99
N ASN A 143 -11.00 -2.33 -11.68
CA ASN A 143 -12.24 -2.11 -10.93
C ASN A 143 -11.95 -1.61 -9.50
N SER A 144 -12.97 -1.51 -8.66
CA SER A 144 -12.86 -1.00 -7.29
C SER A 144 -11.91 -1.77 -6.36
N LYS A 145 -11.50 -3.00 -6.71
CA LYS A 145 -10.50 -3.78 -5.98
C LYS A 145 -9.06 -3.51 -6.46
N VAL A 146 -8.85 -2.85 -7.60
CA VAL A 146 -7.53 -2.59 -8.15
C VAL A 146 -7.06 -1.19 -7.76
N TYR A 147 -5.93 -1.10 -7.07
CA TYR A 147 -5.34 0.16 -6.63
C TYR A 147 -4.04 0.39 -7.39
N ALA A 148 -3.87 1.60 -7.91
CA ALA A 148 -2.67 1.99 -8.65
C ALA A 148 -1.49 2.21 -7.70
N LEU A 149 -0.30 1.71 -8.05
CA LEU A 149 0.95 1.93 -7.32
C LEU A 149 2.10 2.21 -8.30
N GLY A 150 2.99 3.10 -7.92
CA GLY A 150 4.22 3.46 -8.68
C GLY A 150 4.09 4.77 -9.44
N GLY A 151 4.97 5.72 -9.09
CA GLY A 151 5.04 7.04 -9.72
C GLY A 151 3.81 7.93 -9.56
N ILE A 152 2.95 7.64 -8.59
CA ILE A 152 1.69 8.37 -8.39
C ILE A 152 1.96 9.74 -7.78
N THR A 153 1.39 10.78 -8.45
CA THR A 153 1.32 12.16 -7.95
C THR A 153 -0.13 12.66 -8.03
N PRO A 154 -0.47 13.79 -7.41
CA PRO A 154 -1.84 14.34 -7.45
C PRO A 154 -2.39 14.54 -8.88
N GLU A 155 -1.53 14.90 -9.85
CA GLU A 155 -1.92 15.12 -11.24
C GLU A 155 -2.44 13.85 -11.93
N HIS A 156 -2.05 12.66 -11.44
CA HIS A 156 -2.48 11.38 -11.99
C HIS A 156 -3.88 10.97 -11.51
N ILE A 157 -4.38 11.55 -10.41
CA ILE A 157 -5.62 11.13 -9.77
C ILE A 157 -6.84 11.17 -10.72
N PRO A 158 -7.07 12.24 -11.51
CA PRO A 158 -8.23 12.29 -12.41
C PRO A 158 -8.25 11.14 -13.43
N LEU A 159 -7.09 10.84 -14.03
CA LEU A 159 -6.95 9.74 -15.00
C LEU A 159 -7.21 8.37 -14.37
N LEU A 160 -6.69 8.14 -13.15
CA LEU A 160 -6.89 6.88 -12.45
C LEU A 160 -8.35 6.68 -12.01
N GLN A 161 -9.06 7.77 -11.68
CA GLN A 161 -10.50 7.74 -11.44
C GLN A 161 -11.28 7.40 -12.70
N GLU A 162 -10.92 8.00 -13.84
CA GLU A 162 -11.52 7.70 -15.15
C GLU A 162 -11.36 6.23 -15.52
N PHE A 163 -10.18 5.64 -15.24
CA PHE A 163 -9.92 4.22 -15.47
C PHE A 163 -10.60 3.27 -14.48
N GLY A 164 -11.27 3.81 -13.44
CA GLY A 164 -12.03 3.00 -12.49
C GLY A 164 -11.20 2.32 -11.40
N PHE A 165 -9.96 2.79 -11.15
CA PHE A 165 -9.19 2.32 -10.01
C PHE A 165 -9.92 2.63 -8.69
N GLY A 166 -9.97 1.64 -7.78
CA GLY A 166 -10.60 1.79 -6.45
C GLY A 166 -9.78 2.63 -5.48
N GLY A 167 -8.46 2.70 -5.69
CA GLY A 167 -7.55 3.47 -4.86
C GLY A 167 -6.21 3.74 -5.50
N VAL A 168 -5.40 4.50 -4.79
CA VAL A 168 -3.99 4.77 -5.10
C VAL A 168 -3.12 4.48 -3.89
N ALA A 169 -1.93 3.92 -4.14
CA ALA A 169 -0.92 3.71 -3.11
C ALA A 169 0.31 4.56 -3.39
N VAL A 170 0.76 5.30 -2.38
CA VAL A 170 1.87 6.24 -2.46
C VAL A 170 2.95 5.90 -1.44
N LEU A 171 4.21 6.04 -1.86
CA LEU A 171 5.37 5.87 -0.99
C LEU A 171 6.26 7.11 -1.00
N GLY A 172 6.92 7.41 -2.13
CA GLY A 172 7.88 8.50 -2.21
C GLY A 172 7.27 9.85 -1.86
N TYR A 173 6.24 10.23 -2.58
CA TYR A 173 5.53 11.50 -2.41
C TYR A 173 5.00 11.72 -0.98
N LEU A 174 4.49 10.65 -0.34
CA LEU A 174 3.93 10.73 1.01
C LEU A 174 4.94 11.21 2.07
N TRP A 175 6.20 10.83 1.92
CA TRP A 175 7.23 11.07 2.95
C TRP A 175 8.13 12.27 2.64
N GLU A 176 8.06 12.84 1.44
CA GLU A 176 8.85 14.04 1.08
C GLU A 176 8.37 15.26 1.87
N ASP A 177 7.07 15.51 1.93
CA ASP A 177 6.49 16.65 2.66
C ASP A 177 6.61 16.52 4.18
N ILE A 178 6.45 15.32 4.74
CA ILE A 178 6.52 15.09 6.19
C ILE A 178 7.93 15.37 6.72
N THR A 179 8.98 15.05 5.95
CA THR A 179 10.36 15.31 6.36
C THR A 179 10.67 16.80 6.47
N LEU A 180 9.95 17.65 5.75
CA LEU A 180 10.12 19.12 5.81
C LEU A 180 9.39 19.74 7.01
N HIS A 181 8.32 19.12 7.52
CA HIS A 181 7.53 19.64 8.64
C HIS A 181 7.94 19.08 10.01
N THR A 182 8.58 17.90 10.08
CA THR A 182 9.06 17.31 11.35
C THR A 182 10.47 17.76 11.77
N LEU A 183 11.17 18.54 10.96
CA LEU A 183 12.50 19.10 11.23
C LEU A 183 12.47 20.60 11.60
N GLN A 184 11.31 21.19 11.78
CA GLN A 184 11.10 22.51 12.37
C GLN A 184 10.55 22.36 13.79
#